data_56101a61c1dc07c9d9d999d90962dbbe
#
_entry.id   56101a61c1dc07c9d9d999d90962dbbe
#
_cell.length_a   1.000
_cell.length_b   1.000
_cell.length_c   1.000
_cell.angle_alpha   90.00
_cell.angle_beta   90.00
_cell.angle_gamma   90.00
#
_symmetry.space_group_name_H-M   'P 1'
#
loop_
_entity.id
_entity.type
_entity.pdbx_description
1 polymer ?
#
loop_
_entity_poly.entity_id
_entity_poly.type
_entity_poly.pdbx_seq_one_letter_code
_entity_poly.pdbx_strand_id
1 'polypeptide(L)'
;MERMNSQLLPKLLVSDADAAIAFYRDALGAELVMRVADDDGIVNHAELEVDSVSFALAQSVPEWGWNDPAAIGGSPVLLKITVLDPDATADRMVHNGSEVVIPVDNRPYGKRQSRVKDPFGHVWVVSGEPR
;
A
#
# COMPACT_ATOMS: atom_id res chain seq x y z
N MET A 1 -19.17 21.99 -23.07
CA MET A 1 -19.33 20.70 -22.34
C MET A 1 -18.25 20.57 -21.29
N GLU A 2 -18.64 20.38 -20.06
CA GLU A 2 -17.70 20.15 -18.96
C GLU A 2 -17.09 18.76 -19.07
N ARG A 3 -15.78 18.70 -18.89
CA ARG A 3 -15.08 17.44 -18.80
C ARG A 3 -14.99 17.02 -17.33
N MET A 4 -15.52 15.85 -17.01
CA MET A 4 -15.39 15.29 -15.69
C MET A 4 -14.11 14.49 -15.62
N ASN A 5 -13.29 14.81 -14.61
CA ASN A 5 -12.05 14.07 -14.33
C ASN A 5 -12.35 12.97 -13.34
N SER A 6 -12.08 11.75 -13.75
CA SER A 6 -12.20 10.60 -12.85
C SER A 6 -10.90 10.44 -12.07
N GLN A 7 -11.04 10.06 -10.82
CA GLN A 7 -9.91 9.73 -9.96
C GLN A 7 -10.18 8.38 -9.32
N LEU A 8 -9.14 7.57 -9.23
CA LEU A 8 -9.21 6.31 -8.51
C LEU A 8 -8.27 6.39 -7.32
N LEU A 9 -8.82 6.22 -6.13
CA LEU A 9 -8.06 6.24 -4.89
C LEU A 9 -8.22 4.89 -4.21
N PRO A 10 -7.23 4.00 -4.30
CA PRO A 10 -7.28 2.76 -3.53
C PRO A 10 -7.34 3.08 -2.04
N LYS A 11 -8.26 2.45 -1.33
CA LYS A 11 -8.40 2.63 0.12
C LYS A 11 -8.20 1.29 0.79
N LEU A 12 -7.11 1.15 1.51
CA LEU A 12 -6.69 -0.08 2.14
C LEU A 12 -7.28 -0.19 3.53
N LEU A 13 -7.95 -1.30 3.82
CA LEU A 13 -8.40 -1.58 5.18
C LEU A 13 -7.27 -2.29 5.92
N VAL A 14 -6.93 -1.80 7.10
CA VAL A 14 -5.80 -2.28 7.88
C VAL A 14 -6.21 -2.51 9.33
N SER A 15 -5.54 -3.43 10.00
CA SER A 15 -5.84 -3.76 11.39
C SER A 15 -5.43 -2.67 12.38
N ASP A 16 -4.43 -1.85 12.01
CA ASP A 16 -3.94 -0.74 12.83
C ASP A 16 -3.54 0.40 11.92
N ALA A 17 -4.39 1.40 11.84
CA ALA A 17 -4.21 2.50 10.88
C ALA A 17 -2.95 3.32 11.15
N ASP A 18 -2.66 3.67 12.40
CA ASP A 18 -1.49 4.48 12.71
C ASP A 18 -0.19 3.70 12.48
N ALA A 19 -0.18 2.41 12.78
CA ALA A 19 0.96 1.55 12.45
C ALA A 19 1.16 1.45 10.94
N ALA A 20 0.08 1.39 10.15
CA ALA A 20 0.15 1.35 8.70
C ALA A 20 0.69 2.67 8.13
N ILE A 21 0.24 3.80 8.65
CA ILE A 21 0.76 5.11 8.25
C ILE A 21 2.28 5.15 8.47
N ALA A 22 2.74 4.73 9.64
CA ALA A 22 4.18 4.70 9.96
C ALA A 22 4.95 3.77 9.01
N PHE A 23 4.39 2.60 8.72
CA PHE A 23 5.01 1.64 7.80
C PHE A 23 5.18 2.24 6.40
N TYR A 24 4.13 2.81 5.83
CA TYR A 24 4.21 3.35 4.47
C TYR A 24 5.11 4.57 4.38
N ARG A 25 5.19 5.36 5.44
CA ARG A 25 6.16 6.47 5.52
C ARG A 25 7.59 5.94 5.51
N ASP A 26 7.89 4.93 6.30
CA ASP A 26 9.24 4.38 6.44
C ASP A 26 9.65 3.53 5.23
N ALA A 27 8.73 2.73 4.71
CA ALA A 27 9.03 1.78 3.65
C ALA A 27 8.94 2.37 2.24
N LEU A 28 7.96 3.24 2.00
CA LEU A 28 7.69 3.80 0.67
C LEU A 28 8.07 5.29 0.56
N GLY A 29 8.44 5.93 1.66
CA GLY A 29 8.66 7.37 1.66
C GLY A 29 7.38 8.18 1.51
N ALA A 30 6.25 7.60 1.93
CA ALA A 30 4.96 8.25 1.78
C ALA A 30 4.83 9.45 2.73
N GLU A 31 4.14 10.48 2.26
CA GLU A 31 3.74 11.62 3.09
C GLU A 31 2.29 11.46 3.52
N LEU A 32 2.02 11.73 4.78
CA LEU A 32 0.65 11.79 5.29
C LEU A 32 0.04 13.12 4.90
N VAL A 33 -0.99 13.10 4.05
CA VAL A 33 -1.65 14.30 3.55
C VAL A 33 -2.86 14.64 4.41
N MET A 34 -3.58 13.62 4.89
CA MET A 34 -4.81 13.80 5.62
C MET A 34 -5.02 12.61 6.57
N ARG A 35 -5.52 12.90 7.76
CA ARG A 35 -5.91 11.86 8.72
C ARG A 35 -7.17 12.30 9.43
N VAL A 36 -8.23 11.51 9.29
CA VAL A 36 -9.54 11.79 9.90
C VAL A 36 -9.88 10.63 10.83
N ALA A 37 -10.08 10.94 12.11
CA ALA A 37 -10.52 9.98 13.11
C ALA A 37 -11.87 10.40 13.68
N ASP A 38 -12.67 9.42 14.09
CA ASP A 38 -13.93 9.71 14.79
C ASP A 38 -13.69 9.96 16.27
N ASP A 39 -14.79 10.18 17.01
CA ASP A 39 -14.73 10.51 18.44
C ASP A 39 -14.16 9.35 19.28
N ASP A 40 -14.23 8.12 18.77
CA ASP A 40 -13.67 6.94 19.42
C ASP A 40 -12.20 6.72 19.07
N GLY A 41 -11.61 7.60 18.26
CA GLY A 41 -10.22 7.50 17.85
C GLY A 41 -10.00 6.56 16.66
N ILE A 42 -11.07 6.07 16.02
CA ILE A 42 -10.95 5.19 14.86
C ILE A 42 -10.61 6.04 13.64
N VAL A 43 -9.49 5.74 12.99
CA VAL A 43 -9.09 6.39 11.75
C VAL A 43 -9.92 5.80 10.63
N ASN A 44 -10.90 6.55 10.17
CA ASN A 44 -11.79 6.10 9.09
C ASN A 44 -11.39 6.62 7.72
N HIS A 45 -10.39 7.50 7.64
CA HIS A 45 -9.79 7.93 6.39
C HIS A 45 -8.43 8.57 6.62
N ALA A 46 -7.42 8.07 5.93
CA ALA A 46 -6.12 8.73 5.86
C ALA A 46 -5.64 8.66 4.40
N GLU A 47 -5.01 9.72 3.93
CA GLU A 47 -4.45 9.77 2.59
C GLU A 47 -2.94 9.94 2.67
N LEU A 48 -2.24 9.19 1.83
CA LEU A 48 -0.79 9.24 1.71
C LEU A 48 -0.40 9.46 0.25
N GLU A 49 0.73 10.12 0.05
CA GLU A 49 1.30 10.35 -1.26
C GLU A 49 2.73 9.83 -1.33
N VAL A 50 3.03 9.14 -2.42
CA VAL A 50 4.40 8.77 -2.81
C VAL A 50 4.64 9.40 -4.18
N ASP A 51 5.50 10.42 -4.25
CA ASP A 51 5.66 11.25 -5.46
C ASP A 51 4.30 11.80 -5.91
N SER A 52 3.81 11.39 -7.08
CA SER A 52 2.51 11.83 -7.61
C SER A 52 1.41 10.80 -7.42
N VAL A 53 1.68 9.71 -6.69
CA VAL A 53 0.73 8.61 -6.49
C VAL A 53 0.08 8.75 -5.13
N SER A 54 -1.24 8.65 -5.09
CA SER A 54 -2.00 8.74 -3.85
C SER A 54 -2.73 7.44 -3.57
N PHE A 55 -2.82 7.09 -2.31
CA PHE A 55 -3.70 6.03 -1.84
C PHE A 55 -4.19 6.37 -0.44
N ALA A 56 -5.25 5.71 -0.02
CA ALA A 56 -5.86 5.93 1.28
C ALA A 56 -5.82 4.67 2.11
N LEU A 57 -6.07 4.82 3.41
CA LEU A 57 -6.28 3.69 4.29
C LEU A 57 -7.31 4.03 5.37
N ALA A 58 -7.84 3.01 5.98
CA ALA A 58 -8.76 3.14 7.11
C ALA A 58 -8.58 1.96 8.05
N GLN A 59 -8.89 2.19 9.31
CA GLN A 59 -8.99 1.13 10.31
C GLN A 59 -10.09 0.16 9.91
N SER A 60 -9.84 -1.14 9.99
CA SER A 60 -10.89 -2.14 9.79
C SER A 60 -11.95 -2.00 10.87
N VAL A 61 -13.21 -2.11 10.44
CA VAL A 61 -14.39 -2.07 11.32
C VAL A 61 -15.32 -3.19 10.87
N PRO A 62 -15.21 -4.39 11.45
CA PRO A 62 -16.00 -5.55 11.01
C PRO A 62 -17.50 -5.31 10.97
N GLU A 63 -18.02 -4.51 11.87
CA GLU A 63 -19.46 -4.18 11.94
C GLU A 63 -19.96 -3.45 10.69
N TRP A 64 -19.05 -2.78 9.97
CA TRP A 64 -19.37 -2.08 8.71
C TRP A 64 -19.07 -2.93 7.48
N GLY A 65 -18.60 -4.17 7.67
CA GLY A 65 -18.07 -4.97 6.58
C GLY A 65 -16.70 -4.53 6.11
N TRP A 66 -16.02 -3.68 6.86
CA TRP A 66 -14.67 -3.19 6.58
C TRP A 66 -13.66 -4.16 7.18
N ASN A 67 -13.37 -5.23 6.44
CA ASN A 67 -12.50 -6.30 6.89
C ASN A 67 -11.12 -6.18 6.25
N ASP A 68 -10.06 -6.29 7.07
CA ASP A 68 -8.70 -6.29 6.58
C ASP A 68 -8.33 -7.66 5.95
N PRO A 69 -7.20 -7.76 5.25
CA PRO A 69 -6.82 -9.02 4.61
C PRO A 69 -6.68 -10.20 5.56
N ALA A 70 -6.18 -9.99 6.78
CA ALA A 70 -6.03 -11.07 7.75
C ALA A 70 -7.39 -11.65 8.15
N ALA A 71 -8.41 -10.79 8.28
CA ALA A 71 -9.75 -11.23 8.68
C ALA A 71 -10.44 -12.07 7.61
N ILE A 72 -10.13 -11.86 6.33
CA ILE A 72 -10.76 -12.58 5.21
C ILE A 72 -9.84 -13.60 4.55
N GLY A 73 -8.63 -13.79 5.07
CA GLY A 73 -7.70 -14.81 4.59
C GLY A 73 -6.86 -14.42 3.39
N GLY A 74 -6.78 -13.15 3.05
CA GLY A 74 -5.97 -12.65 1.94
C GLY A 74 -6.57 -11.43 1.26
N SER A 75 -5.91 -10.96 0.20
CA SER A 75 -6.40 -9.83 -0.61
C SER A 75 -6.43 -10.23 -2.08
N PRO A 76 -7.54 -9.99 -2.79
CA PRO A 76 -7.63 -10.29 -4.21
C PRO A 76 -7.03 -9.18 -5.08
N VAL A 77 -6.57 -8.09 -4.48
CA VAL A 77 -6.05 -6.93 -5.21
C VAL A 77 -4.54 -6.87 -5.06
N LEU A 78 -3.85 -6.70 -6.19
CA LEU A 78 -2.42 -6.39 -6.20
C LEU A 78 -2.26 -4.88 -6.40
N LEU A 79 -1.41 -4.27 -5.58
CA LEU A 79 -1.08 -2.86 -5.71
C LEU A 79 0.27 -2.77 -6.41
N LYS A 80 0.29 -2.29 -7.64
CA LYS A 80 1.52 -2.18 -8.41
C LYS A 80 2.05 -0.75 -8.30
N ILE A 81 3.25 -0.62 -7.76
CA ILE A 81 3.96 0.64 -7.69
C ILE A 81 5.21 0.55 -8.55
N THR A 82 5.41 1.54 -9.42
CA THR A 82 6.60 1.65 -10.24
C THR A 82 7.54 2.65 -9.60
N VAL A 83 8.77 2.22 -9.36
CA VAL A 83 9.78 2.99 -8.63
C VAL A 83 11.10 3.00 -9.41
N LEU A 84 11.99 3.92 -9.05
CA LEU A 84 13.30 4.01 -9.70
C LEU A 84 14.19 2.81 -9.36
N ASP A 85 14.19 2.38 -8.11
CA ASP A 85 15.02 1.28 -7.65
C ASP A 85 14.15 0.24 -6.93
N PRO A 86 13.62 -0.76 -7.67
CA PRO A 86 12.74 -1.76 -7.07
C PRO A 86 13.43 -2.61 -6.01
N ASP A 87 14.74 -2.84 -6.12
CA ASP A 87 15.47 -3.59 -5.11
C ASP A 87 15.51 -2.83 -3.78
N ALA A 88 15.85 -1.55 -3.82
CA ALA A 88 15.92 -0.72 -2.61
C ALA A 88 14.55 -0.58 -1.96
N THR A 89 13.50 -0.40 -2.74
CA THR A 89 12.14 -0.27 -2.21
C THR A 89 11.69 -1.58 -1.56
N ALA A 90 11.89 -2.71 -2.22
CA ALA A 90 11.56 -4.02 -1.65
C ALA A 90 12.34 -4.27 -0.36
N ASP A 91 13.62 -3.93 -0.33
CA ASP A 91 14.45 -4.09 0.87
C ASP A 91 13.94 -3.25 2.04
N ARG A 92 13.54 -2.01 1.80
CA ARG A 92 12.96 -1.17 2.85
C ARG A 92 11.63 -1.74 3.37
N MET A 93 10.82 -2.28 2.47
CA MET A 93 9.56 -2.92 2.88
C MET A 93 9.84 -4.12 3.79
N VAL A 94 10.78 -4.97 3.40
CA VAL A 94 11.16 -6.15 4.19
C VAL A 94 11.79 -5.74 5.53
N HIS A 95 12.65 -4.73 5.51
CA HIS A 95 13.26 -4.21 6.75
C HIS A 95 12.20 -3.69 7.73
N ASN A 96 11.08 -3.22 7.25
CA ASN A 96 9.97 -2.71 8.05
C ASN A 96 8.87 -3.74 8.29
N GLY A 97 9.13 -5.02 8.05
CA GLY A 97 8.25 -6.10 8.45
C GLY A 97 7.46 -6.78 7.35
N SER A 98 7.71 -6.45 6.08
CA SER A 98 7.05 -7.12 4.95
C SER A 98 7.66 -8.49 4.67
N GLU A 99 6.89 -9.33 4.00
CA GLU A 99 7.28 -10.67 3.60
C GLU A 99 7.47 -10.72 2.09
N VAL A 100 8.58 -11.31 1.63
CA VAL A 100 8.81 -11.53 0.21
C VAL A 100 7.95 -12.69 -0.26
N VAL A 101 7.07 -12.43 -1.22
CA VAL A 101 6.25 -13.47 -1.88
C VAL A 101 6.96 -13.97 -3.13
N ILE A 102 7.47 -13.05 -3.95
CA ILE A 102 8.28 -13.37 -5.13
C ILE A 102 9.50 -12.44 -5.11
N PRO A 103 10.73 -13.00 -5.10
CA PRO A 103 11.94 -12.17 -5.02
C PRO A 103 12.11 -11.24 -6.22
N VAL A 104 12.86 -10.16 -6.02
CA VAL A 104 13.21 -9.23 -7.09
C VAL A 104 14.02 -9.95 -8.15
N ASP A 105 13.58 -9.83 -9.41
CA ASP A 105 14.32 -10.34 -10.55
C ASP A 105 13.85 -9.63 -11.83
N ASN A 106 14.65 -9.71 -12.87
CA ASN A 106 14.23 -9.28 -14.20
C ASN A 106 13.22 -10.27 -14.75
N ARG A 107 12.08 -9.77 -15.23
CA ARG A 107 11.01 -10.60 -15.77
C ARG A 107 11.09 -10.63 -17.30
N PRO A 108 10.57 -11.71 -17.93
CA PRO A 108 10.65 -11.85 -19.40
C PRO A 108 10.00 -10.71 -20.18
N TYR A 109 9.04 -10.02 -19.58
CA TYR A 109 8.31 -8.93 -20.24
C TYR A 109 8.97 -7.55 -20.06
N GLY A 110 10.25 -7.51 -19.64
CA GLY A 110 11.04 -6.27 -19.68
C GLY A 110 10.93 -5.39 -18.47
N LYS A 111 10.52 -5.92 -17.33
CA LYS A 111 10.48 -5.19 -16.05
C LYS A 111 11.21 -5.96 -14.98
N ARG A 112 11.76 -5.22 -14.01
CA ARG A 112 12.32 -5.81 -12.80
C ARG A 112 11.29 -5.68 -11.70
N GLN A 113 10.83 -6.81 -11.16
CA GLN A 113 9.70 -6.82 -10.21
C GLN A 113 9.92 -7.81 -9.08
N SER A 114 9.33 -7.46 -7.95
CA SER A 114 9.11 -8.36 -6.83
C SER A 114 7.65 -8.31 -6.42
N ARG A 115 7.24 -9.27 -5.61
CA ARG A 115 5.93 -9.26 -4.96
C ARG A 115 6.17 -9.34 -3.46
N VAL A 116 5.64 -8.35 -2.73
CA VAL A 116 5.90 -8.17 -1.31
C VAL A 116 4.57 -8.01 -0.59
N LYS A 117 4.36 -8.78 0.47
CA LYS A 117 3.17 -8.65 1.30
C LYS A 117 3.51 -7.77 2.50
N ASP A 118 2.78 -6.67 2.67
CA ASP A 118 3.03 -5.76 3.77
C ASP A 118 2.55 -6.35 5.11
N PRO A 119 2.91 -5.74 6.26
CA PRO A 119 2.51 -6.28 7.56
C PRO A 119 1.00 -6.34 7.80
N PHE A 120 0.22 -5.69 6.95
CA PHE A 120 -1.25 -5.64 7.06
C PHE A 120 -1.93 -6.57 6.07
N GLY A 121 -1.15 -7.33 5.31
CA GLY A 121 -1.64 -8.34 4.39
C GLY A 121 -1.92 -7.88 2.97
N HIS A 122 -1.69 -6.61 2.66
CA HIS A 122 -1.81 -6.11 1.29
C HIS A 122 -0.57 -6.48 0.48
N VAL A 123 -0.78 -6.88 -0.77
CA VAL A 123 0.29 -7.37 -1.64
C VAL A 123 0.65 -6.30 -2.66
N TRP A 124 1.93 -5.97 -2.70
CA TRP A 124 2.49 -4.96 -3.58
C TRP A 124 3.36 -5.61 -4.64
N VAL A 125 3.15 -5.21 -5.89
CA VAL A 125 4.09 -5.49 -6.98
C VAL A 125 5.00 -4.29 -7.08
N VAL A 126 6.26 -4.45 -6.70
CA VAL A 126 7.27 -3.40 -6.75
C VAL A 126 8.01 -3.54 -8.07
N SER A 127 7.83 -2.57 -8.96
CA SER A 127 8.25 -2.65 -10.36
C SER A 127 9.20 -1.51 -10.71
N GLY A 128 10.11 -1.77 -11.63
CA GLY A 128 11.01 -0.76 -12.17
C GLY A 128 11.72 -1.26 -13.42
N GLU A 129 12.71 -0.51 -13.88
CA GLU A 129 13.48 -0.87 -15.06
C GLU A 129 14.40 -2.05 -14.77
N PRO A 130 14.67 -2.91 -15.75
CA PRO A 130 15.58 -4.05 -15.59
C PRO A 130 17.02 -3.61 -15.30
N ARG A 131 17.75 -4.48 -14.66
CA ARG A 131 19.19 -4.35 -14.49
C ARG A 131 19.94 -5.23 -15.49
#